data_29b18238f23f1fdd37abfbd10bf07da6
#
_entry.id   29b18238f23f1fdd37abfbd10bf07da6
#
_cell.length_a   1.000
_cell.length_b   1.000
_cell.length_c   1.000
_cell.angle_alpha   90.00
_cell.angle_beta   90.00
_cell.angle_gamma   90.00
#
_symmetry.space_group_name_H-M   'P 1'
#
loop_
_entity.id
_entity.type
_entity.pdbx_description
1 polymer ?
#
loop_
_entity_poly.entity_id
_entity_poly.type
_entity_poly.pdbx_seq_one_letter_code
_entity_poly.pdbx_strand_id
1 'polypeptide(L)'
;MLRALGQPGTVLFEAEHLVRESNIAPDRLRAFAYGVVDEEGFLKELVEKPDEATLAKLGHPGLISMNIWRFSPEILEACKNVALSPRGEYELSLAVRDAINAGLKLKVKRCSTGVLDLSQRADIPAVIERLKGVKVSL
;
A
#
# COMPACT_ATOMS: atom_id res chain seq x y z
N MET A 1 -1.35 14.13 3.87
CA MET A 1 -0.74 13.33 2.79
C MET A 1 -1.59 13.27 1.52
N LEU A 2 -2.79 12.68 1.54
CA LEU A 2 -3.63 12.52 0.33
C LEU A 2 -4.07 13.84 -0.31
N ARG A 3 -4.35 14.89 0.48
CA ARG A 3 -4.71 16.22 -0.06
C ARG A 3 -3.61 16.84 -0.92
N ALA A 4 -2.36 16.50 -0.65
CA ALA A 4 -1.20 17.02 -1.39
C ALA A 4 -0.99 16.34 -2.76
N LEU A 5 -1.74 15.27 -3.08
CA LEU A 5 -1.62 14.60 -4.38
C LEU A 5 -2.23 15.42 -5.52
N GLY A 6 -3.22 16.29 -5.24
CA GLY A 6 -3.89 17.10 -6.28
C GLY A 6 -4.69 16.31 -7.34
N GLN A 7 -4.39 15.02 -7.51
CA GLN A 7 -4.90 14.09 -8.51
C GLN A 7 -5.03 12.68 -7.93
N PRO A 8 -5.66 11.71 -8.63
CA PRO A 8 -5.71 10.31 -8.19
C PRO A 8 -4.32 9.75 -7.92
N GLY A 9 -4.19 8.94 -6.87
CA GLY A 9 -2.89 8.37 -6.51
C GLY A 9 -2.90 7.60 -5.21
N THR A 10 -1.70 7.19 -4.79
CA THR A 10 -1.47 6.43 -3.57
C THR A 10 -0.26 6.93 -2.80
N VAL A 11 -0.22 6.58 -1.53
CA VAL A 11 0.99 6.74 -0.70
C VAL A 11 1.62 5.37 -0.56
N LEU A 12 2.88 5.25 -0.95
CA LEU A 12 3.69 4.07 -0.75
C LEU A 12 4.79 4.37 0.26
N PHE A 13 5.01 3.44 1.17
CA PHE A 13 5.97 3.56 2.25
C PHE A 13 7.26 2.83 1.93
N GLU A 14 8.38 3.43 2.26
CA GLU A 14 9.69 2.80 2.15
C GLU A 14 9.81 1.68 3.20
N ALA A 15 10.13 0.47 2.76
CA ALA A 15 10.19 -0.72 3.60
C ALA A 15 11.10 -0.56 4.82
N GLU A 16 12.26 0.09 4.64
CA GLU A 16 13.22 0.35 5.72
C GLU A 16 12.63 1.22 6.84
N HIS A 17 11.87 2.26 6.45
CA HIS A 17 11.21 3.15 7.41
C HIS A 17 10.05 2.45 8.12
N LEU A 18 9.28 1.61 7.42
CA LEU A 18 8.25 0.79 8.06
C LEU A 18 8.83 -0.11 9.13
N VAL A 19 9.92 -0.83 8.84
CA VAL A 19 10.57 -1.71 9.83
C VAL A 19 11.10 -0.92 11.02
N ARG A 20 11.77 0.21 10.78
CA ARG A 20 12.41 0.99 11.84
C ARG A 20 11.42 1.74 12.74
N GLU A 21 10.33 2.24 12.19
CA GLU A 21 9.47 3.23 12.83
C GLU A 21 8.05 2.73 13.12
N SER A 22 7.71 1.51 12.70
CA SER A 22 6.39 0.88 12.92
C SER A 22 6.43 -0.18 14.03
N ASN A 23 5.29 -0.80 14.25
CA ASN A 23 5.19 -2.06 14.99
C ASN A 23 5.16 -3.29 14.05
N ILE A 24 5.63 -3.13 12.81
CA ILE A 24 5.64 -4.18 11.79
C ILE A 24 7.00 -4.86 11.80
N ALA A 25 7.03 -6.15 12.09
CA ALA A 25 8.25 -6.95 12.02
C ALA A 25 8.68 -7.17 10.55
N PRO A 26 10.00 -7.29 10.25
CA PRO A 26 10.51 -7.40 8.89
C PRO A 26 9.89 -8.53 8.06
N ASP A 27 9.65 -9.69 8.69
CA ASP A 27 9.04 -10.86 8.06
C ASP A 27 7.57 -10.64 7.67
N ARG A 28 6.89 -9.70 8.33
CA ARG A 28 5.50 -9.32 8.01
C ARG A 28 5.38 -8.46 6.77
N LEU A 29 6.45 -7.84 6.28
CA LEU A 29 6.38 -7.01 5.07
C LEU A 29 5.83 -7.76 3.86
N ARG A 30 6.11 -9.07 3.76
CA ARG A 30 5.59 -9.95 2.69
C ARG A 30 4.06 -10.11 2.70
N ALA A 31 3.40 -9.75 3.79
CA ALA A 31 1.93 -9.82 3.88
C ALA A 31 1.23 -8.62 3.23
N PHE A 32 1.98 -7.62 2.79
CA PHE A 32 1.46 -6.41 2.15
C PHE A 32 1.69 -6.43 0.64
N ALA A 33 1.03 -5.50 -0.06
CA ALA A 33 1.27 -5.27 -1.48
C ALA A 33 2.48 -4.36 -1.70
N TYR A 34 3.25 -4.66 -2.75
CA TYR A 34 4.42 -3.90 -3.20
C TYR A 34 4.07 -3.10 -4.45
N GLY A 35 4.42 -1.82 -4.46
CA GLY A 35 4.21 -0.95 -5.61
C GLY A 35 5.45 -0.77 -6.46
N VAL A 36 5.29 -0.93 -7.77
CA VAL A 36 6.30 -0.57 -8.78
C VAL A 36 5.93 0.79 -9.36
N VAL A 37 6.90 1.68 -9.44
CA VAL A 37 6.70 3.07 -9.87
C VAL A 37 7.50 3.31 -11.14
N ASP A 38 6.90 3.96 -12.12
CA ASP A 38 7.58 4.37 -13.35
C ASP A 38 8.49 5.61 -13.15
N GLU A 39 9.22 5.98 -14.20
CA GLU A 39 10.14 7.13 -14.19
C GLU A 39 9.42 8.47 -13.99
N GLU A 40 8.14 8.54 -14.37
CA GLU A 40 7.30 9.74 -14.19
C GLU A 40 6.68 9.82 -12.78
N GLY A 41 6.85 8.79 -11.96
CA GLY A 41 6.35 8.69 -10.59
C GLY A 41 4.88 8.28 -10.50
N PHE A 42 4.38 7.50 -11.47
CA PHE A 42 3.07 6.87 -11.41
C PHE A 42 3.20 5.39 -11.03
N LEU A 43 2.16 4.86 -10.41
CA LEU A 43 2.06 3.45 -10.09
C LEU A 43 1.93 2.64 -11.40
N LYS A 44 2.90 1.80 -11.66
CA LYS A 44 2.94 0.90 -12.81
C LYS A 44 2.31 -0.45 -12.50
N GLU A 45 2.55 -0.94 -11.30
CA GLU A 45 2.10 -2.25 -10.86
C GLU A 45 1.94 -2.29 -9.34
N LEU A 46 0.99 -3.09 -8.88
CA LEU A 46 0.81 -3.43 -7.47
C LEU A 46 0.82 -4.96 -7.35
N VAL A 47 1.83 -5.48 -6.66
CA VAL A 47 2.03 -6.92 -6.48
C VAL A 47 1.61 -7.32 -5.08
N GLU A 48 0.51 -8.04 -4.97
CA GLU A 48 -0.05 -8.51 -3.70
C GLU A 48 0.77 -9.69 -3.16
N LYS A 49 1.24 -9.59 -1.92
CA LYS A 49 1.94 -10.65 -1.18
C LYS A 49 2.99 -11.38 -2.04
N PRO A 50 4.01 -10.68 -2.56
CA PRO A 50 5.00 -11.26 -3.45
C PRO A 50 5.80 -12.36 -2.75
N ASP A 51 6.13 -13.41 -3.50
CA ASP A 51 7.12 -14.40 -3.08
C ASP A 51 8.56 -13.88 -3.19
N GLU A 52 9.52 -14.65 -2.70
CA GLU A 52 10.95 -14.24 -2.71
C GLU A 52 11.49 -14.02 -4.13
N ALA A 53 11.07 -14.84 -5.09
CA ALA A 53 11.52 -14.71 -6.47
C ALA A 53 11.00 -13.42 -7.11
N THR A 54 9.77 -13.05 -6.80
CA THR A 54 9.15 -11.79 -7.23
C THR A 54 9.80 -10.59 -6.54
N LEU A 55 10.05 -10.67 -5.23
CA LEU A 55 10.76 -9.61 -4.49
C LEU A 55 12.15 -9.35 -5.04
N ALA A 56 12.91 -10.40 -5.37
CA ALA A 56 14.23 -10.27 -5.98
C ALA A 56 14.19 -9.53 -7.33
N LYS A 57 13.11 -9.68 -8.10
CA LYS A 57 12.91 -8.98 -9.40
C LYS A 57 12.47 -7.52 -9.21
N LEU A 58 11.73 -7.20 -8.15
CA LEU A 58 11.23 -5.85 -7.90
C LEU A 58 12.33 -4.87 -7.47
N GLY A 59 13.49 -5.39 -7.05
CA GLY A 59 14.60 -4.56 -6.58
C GLY A 59 14.39 -3.98 -5.18
N HIS A 60 15.45 -3.54 -4.55
CA HIS A 60 15.43 -2.90 -3.23
C HIS A 60 15.75 -1.39 -3.32
N PRO A 61 15.20 -0.56 -2.44
CA PRO A 61 14.22 -0.85 -1.38
C PRO A 61 12.79 -0.92 -1.93
N GLY A 62 11.99 -1.88 -1.42
CA GLY A 62 10.58 -2.02 -1.78
C GLY A 62 9.72 -0.86 -1.30
N LEU A 63 8.71 -0.51 -2.09
CA LEU A 63 7.68 0.44 -1.72
C LEU A 63 6.40 -0.33 -1.34
N ILE A 64 5.96 -0.16 -0.10
CA ILE A 64 4.88 -0.93 0.51
C ILE A 64 3.58 -0.12 0.48
N SER A 65 2.50 -0.75 0.03
CA SER A 65 1.16 -0.19 0.13
C SER A 65 0.56 -0.44 1.50
N MET A 66 0.16 0.62 2.18
CA MET A 66 -0.62 0.59 3.41
C MET A 66 -2.07 1.02 3.15
N ASN A 67 -2.56 0.75 1.93
CA ASN A 67 -3.93 1.03 1.48
C ASN A 67 -4.39 2.48 1.66
N ILE A 68 -3.50 3.43 1.39
CA ILE A 68 -3.82 4.87 1.40
C ILE A 68 -3.99 5.35 -0.04
N TRP A 69 -5.26 5.51 -0.45
CA TRP A 69 -5.64 5.81 -1.83
C TRP A 69 -6.45 7.10 -1.96
N ARG A 70 -6.25 7.80 -3.05
CA ARG A 70 -7.15 8.80 -3.58
C ARG A 70 -7.55 8.36 -4.98
N PHE A 71 -8.77 7.90 -5.12
CA PHE A 71 -9.31 7.48 -6.39
C PHE A 71 -10.14 8.57 -7.05
N SER A 72 -10.26 8.47 -8.36
CA SER A 72 -11.28 9.12 -9.17
C SER A 72 -12.40 8.12 -9.49
N PRO A 73 -13.55 8.57 -10.01
CA PRO A 73 -14.69 7.68 -10.27
C PRO A 73 -14.40 6.49 -11.19
N GLU A 74 -13.38 6.56 -12.03
CA GLU A 74 -12.99 5.51 -12.98
C GLU A 74 -12.65 4.19 -12.28
N ILE A 75 -12.16 4.23 -11.03
CA ILE A 75 -11.88 3.01 -10.25
C ILE A 75 -13.14 2.15 -10.05
N LEU A 76 -14.32 2.78 -10.02
CA LEU A 76 -15.57 2.05 -9.77
C LEU A 76 -15.89 1.07 -10.90
N GLU A 77 -15.53 1.40 -12.15
CA GLU A 77 -15.71 0.47 -13.27
C GLU A 77 -14.78 -0.74 -13.15
N ALA A 78 -13.53 -0.54 -12.74
CA ALA A 78 -12.63 -1.65 -12.47
C ALA A 78 -13.14 -2.52 -11.31
N CYS A 79 -13.66 -1.92 -10.24
CA CYS A 79 -14.22 -2.67 -9.11
C CYS A 79 -15.45 -3.50 -9.50
N LYS A 80 -16.31 -3.03 -10.42
CA LYS A 80 -17.47 -3.79 -10.89
C LYS A 80 -17.07 -5.05 -11.69
N ASN A 81 -15.95 -4.97 -12.40
CA ASN A 81 -15.51 -5.97 -13.34
C ASN A 81 -14.37 -6.86 -12.81
N VAL A 82 -13.86 -6.58 -11.59
CA VAL A 82 -12.74 -7.34 -11.03
C VAL A 82 -13.11 -8.82 -10.84
N ALA A 83 -12.24 -9.70 -11.31
CA ALA A 83 -12.40 -11.14 -11.13
C ALA A 83 -12.01 -11.58 -9.71
N LEU A 84 -12.54 -12.73 -9.29
CA LEU A 84 -12.06 -13.37 -8.06
C LEU A 84 -10.57 -13.73 -8.19
N SER A 85 -9.81 -13.45 -7.15
CA SER A 85 -8.42 -13.89 -7.06
C SER A 85 -8.33 -15.42 -6.92
N PRO A 86 -7.14 -16.01 -7.08
CA PRO A 86 -6.92 -17.42 -6.78
C PRO A 86 -7.28 -17.84 -5.34
N ARG A 87 -7.40 -16.86 -4.43
CA ARG A 87 -7.85 -17.05 -3.05
C ARG A 87 -9.38 -17.01 -2.90
N GLY A 88 -10.13 -16.75 -3.98
CA GLY A 88 -11.59 -16.62 -3.94
C GLY A 88 -12.09 -15.30 -3.38
N GLU A 89 -11.26 -14.24 -3.38
CA GLU A 89 -11.58 -12.93 -2.83
C GLU A 89 -11.60 -11.86 -3.93
N TYR A 90 -12.46 -10.85 -3.77
CA TYR A 90 -12.40 -9.63 -4.56
C TYR A 90 -11.36 -8.70 -3.94
N GLU A 91 -10.24 -8.51 -4.61
CA GLU A 91 -9.11 -7.76 -4.09
C GLU A 91 -8.99 -6.37 -4.75
N LEU A 92 -8.85 -5.35 -3.92
CA LEU A 92 -8.65 -3.99 -4.41
C LEU A 92 -7.38 -3.87 -5.28
N SER A 93 -6.33 -4.63 -4.96
CA SER A 93 -5.09 -4.68 -5.76
C SER A 93 -5.32 -5.14 -7.20
N LEU A 94 -6.25 -6.08 -7.42
CA LEU A 94 -6.63 -6.52 -8.76
C LEU A 94 -7.43 -5.44 -9.50
N ALA A 95 -8.39 -4.79 -8.83
CA ALA A 95 -9.14 -3.68 -9.42
C ALA A 95 -8.21 -2.50 -9.79
N VAL A 96 -7.24 -2.19 -8.95
CA VAL A 96 -6.22 -1.16 -9.22
C VAL A 96 -5.37 -1.54 -10.44
N ARG A 97 -4.91 -2.79 -10.53
CA ARG A 97 -4.17 -3.30 -11.70
C ARG A 97 -5.00 -3.15 -12.98
N ASP A 98 -6.25 -3.57 -12.93
CA ASP A 98 -7.13 -3.52 -14.10
C ASP A 98 -7.43 -2.07 -14.52
N ALA A 99 -7.59 -1.16 -13.56
CA ALA A 99 -7.73 0.27 -13.81
C ALA A 99 -6.46 0.88 -14.46
N ILE A 100 -5.28 0.52 -13.98
CA ILE A 100 -4.00 0.95 -14.58
C ILE A 100 -3.88 0.45 -16.01
N ASN A 101 -4.21 -0.82 -16.27
CA ASN A 101 -4.21 -1.40 -17.60
C ASN A 101 -5.21 -0.73 -18.54
N ALA A 102 -6.32 -0.20 -18.00
CA ALA A 102 -7.29 0.61 -18.73
C ALA A 102 -6.87 2.09 -18.91
N GLY A 103 -5.68 2.47 -18.43
CA GLY A 103 -5.11 3.80 -18.63
C GLY A 103 -5.26 4.76 -17.44
N LEU A 104 -5.79 4.32 -16.30
CA LEU A 104 -5.84 5.17 -15.10
C LEU A 104 -4.42 5.44 -14.59
N LYS A 105 -4.05 6.72 -14.51
CA LYS A 105 -2.77 7.14 -13.93
C LYS A 105 -2.93 7.46 -12.45
N LEU A 106 -2.21 6.73 -11.60
CA LEU A 106 -2.20 6.91 -10.15
C LEU A 106 -0.84 7.46 -9.71
N LYS A 107 -0.79 8.72 -9.29
CA LYS A 107 0.44 9.35 -8.81
C LYS A 107 0.89 8.72 -7.50
N VAL A 108 2.17 8.39 -7.39
CA VAL A 108 2.75 7.85 -6.17
C VAL A 108 3.40 8.96 -5.34
N LYS A 109 3.05 9.02 -4.08
CA LYS A 109 3.79 9.77 -3.06
C LYS A 109 4.55 8.77 -2.18
N ARG A 110 5.87 8.84 -2.22
CA ARG A 110 6.73 8.08 -1.30
C ARG A 110 6.65 8.66 0.11
N CYS A 111 6.67 7.80 1.09
CA CYS A 111 6.60 8.16 2.50
C CYS A 111 7.69 7.43 3.30
N SER A 112 8.52 8.23 3.99
CA SER A 112 9.65 7.77 4.79
C SER A 112 9.33 7.87 6.27
N THR A 113 8.17 7.36 6.68
CA THR A 113 7.73 7.29 8.08
C THR A 113 7.14 5.93 8.39
N GLY A 114 7.01 5.61 9.68
CA GLY A 114 6.30 4.43 10.15
C GLY A 114 4.79 4.60 10.14
N VAL A 115 4.11 3.50 10.39
CA VAL A 115 2.68 3.41 10.66
C VAL A 115 2.43 2.55 11.89
N LEU A 116 1.27 2.69 12.50
CA LEU A 116 0.81 1.73 13.50
C LEU A 116 -0.18 0.78 12.83
N ASP A 117 0.23 -0.47 12.70
CA ASP A 117 -0.59 -1.54 12.15
C ASP A 117 -1.31 -2.27 13.28
N LEU A 118 -2.61 -2.48 13.11
CA LEU A 118 -3.46 -3.20 14.05
C LEU A 118 -4.22 -4.30 13.28
N SER A 119 -3.48 -5.25 12.73
CA SER A 119 -4.03 -6.34 11.93
C SER A 119 -4.37 -7.57 12.77
N GLN A 120 -3.77 -7.71 13.94
CA GLN A 120 -3.97 -8.86 14.82
C GLN A 120 -3.92 -8.45 16.30
N ARG A 121 -4.48 -9.30 17.18
CA ARG A 121 -4.54 -9.01 18.63
C ARG A 121 -3.17 -8.78 19.26
N ALA A 122 -2.14 -9.43 18.77
CA ALA A 122 -0.78 -9.27 19.24
C ALA A 122 -0.20 -7.85 19.03
N ASP A 123 -0.78 -7.08 18.11
CA ASP A 123 -0.35 -5.69 17.83
C ASP A 123 -0.84 -4.70 18.90
N ILE A 124 -1.91 -5.04 19.64
CA ILE A 124 -2.59 -4.13 20.58
C ILE A 124 -1.62 -3.51 21.61
N PRO A 125 -0.77 -4.27 22.33
CA PRO A 125 0.12 -3.68 23.35
C PRO A 125 1.08 -2.65 22.76
N ALA A 126 1.69 -2.94 21.59
CA ALA A 126 2.61 -2.04 20.93
C ALA A 126 1.91 -0.75 20.44
N VAL A 127 0.69 -0.87 19.93
CA VAL A 127 -0.11 0.28 19.47
C VAL A 127 -0.53 1.15 20.67
N ILE A 128 -1.00 0.55 21.77
CA ILE A 128 -1.34 1.29 22.99
C ILE A 128 -0.14 2.08 23.51
N GLU A 129 1.03 1.45 23.59
CA GLU A 129 2.24 2.11 24.07
C GLU A 129 2.63 3.31 23.21
N ARG A 130 2.56 3.16 21.88
CA ARG A 130 2.87 4.22 20.91
C ARG A 130 1.87 5.37 20.92
N LEU A 131 0.63 5.11 21.30
CA LEU A 131 -0.43 6.12 21.35
C LEU A 131 -0.53 6.83 22.70
N LYS A 132 0.23 6.42 23.73
CA LYS A 132 0.26 7.11 25.00
C LYS A 132 0.66 8.58 24.82
N GLY A 133 -0.20 9.48 25.30
CA GLY A 133 0.02 10.93 25.22
C GLY A 133 -0.30 11.58 23.87
N VAL A 134 -0.71 10.81 22.87
CA VAL A 134 -1.19 11.39 21.62
C VAL A 134 -2.56 12.03 21.84
N LYS A 135 -2.64 13.36 21.68
CA LYS A 135 -3.92 14.08 21.71
C LYS A 135 -4.51 14.09 20.30
N VAL A 136 -5.71 13.56 20.15
CA VAL A 136 -6.48 13.65 18.91
C VAL A 136 -7.38 14.89 19.00
N SER A 137 -7.24 15.81 18.04
CA SER A 137 -8.21 16.88 17.81
C SER A 137 -9.05 16.52 16.59
N LEU A 138 -10.36 16.52 16.76
CA LEU A 138 -11.34 16.33 15.69
C LEU A 138 -11.63 17.66 15.01
#